data_879c9574eb82b812a93ffb1f4c2e89f0
#
_entry.id   879c9574eb82b812a93ffb1f4c2e89f0
#
_cell.length_a   1.000
_cell.length_b   1.000
_cell.length_c   1.000
_cell.angle_alpha   90.00
_cell.angle_beta   90.00
_cell.angle_gamma   90.00
#
_symmetry.space_group_name_H-M   'P 1'
#
loop_
_entity.id
_entity.type
_entity.pdbx_description
1 polymer ?
#
loop_
_entity_poly.entity_id
_entity_poly.type
_entity_poly.pdbx_seq_one_letter_code
_entity_poly.pdbx_strand_id
1 'polypeptide(L)'
;WLPHHTLYNPPVESIETVNISTSSFDAEQGMAGGAAVTVVTKSGTNQLHGSAFWYHDNQHLYARPYFYKVNIDHAPLNKSIVNIPGGTIGGPIIKNKLFYFFSFERTWERTGQFANSSVPPADVRAGNFSAYTALGQIYDRATGTTAGTGRTPFPNNIIPSSRFSPTWTKIQALAPMPNQPGTDTYNLSNNYYGAATLGLTRDQYDFKSNYNIN
;
A
#
# COMPACT_ATOMS: atom_id res chain seq x y z
N TRP A 1 1.59 -19.19 3.48
CA TRP A 1 0.75 -18.87 2.30
C TRP A 1 1.28 -17.58 1.70
N LEU A 2 2.10 -17.71 0.69
CA LEU A 2 2.47 -16.55 -0.14
C LEU A 2 1.32 -16.37 -1.14
N PRO A 3 0.72 -15.16 -1.23
CA PRO A 3 -0.20 -14.88 -2.31
C PRO A 3 0.56 -15.05 -3.63
N HIS A 4 -0.09 -15.63 -4.62
CA HIS A 4 0.45 -15.80 -5.97
C HIS A 4 0.67 -14.42 -6.60
N HIS A 5 1.78 -13.79 -6.27
CA HIS A 5 2.22 -12.62 -7.00
C HIS A 5 2.94 -13.10 -8.24
N THR A 6 2.48 -12.69 -9.39
CA THR A 6 3.26 -12.82 -10.61
C THR A 6 4.59 -12.11 -10.37
N LEU A 7 5.68 -12.83 -10.45
CA LEU A 7 7.04 -12.29 -10.25
C LEU A 7 7.37 -11.18 -11.25
N TYR A 8 6.67 -11.17 -12.37
CA TYR A 8 6.89 -10.24 -13.45
C TYR A 8 5.60 -10.03 -14.26
N ASN A 9 5.23 -8.76 -14.46
CA ASN A 9 4.20 -8.35 -15.39
C ASN A 9 4.88 -7.56 -16.51
N PRO A 10 4.90 -8.07 -17.75
CA PRO A 10 5.52 -7.34 -18.85
C PRO A 10 4.79 -6.00 -19.09
N PRO A 11 5.51 -4.94 -19.51
CA PRO A 11 4.90 -3.70 -19.92
C PRO A 11 3.83 -3.94 -21.00
N VAL A 12 2.70 -3.24 -20.91
CA VAL A 12 1.57 -3.45 -21.84
C VAL A 12 2.01 -3.29 -23.28
N GLU A 13 2.85 -2.33 -23.56
CA GLU A 13 3.37 -2.03 -24.91
C GLU A 13 4.37 -3.08 -25.41
N SER A 14 4.93 -3.92 -24.54
CA SER A 14 5.79 -5.04 -24.93
C SER A 14 5.00 -6.29 -25.33
N ILE A 15 3.69 -6.33 -25.08
CA ILE A 15 2.85 -7.50 -25.34
C ILE A 15 2.40 -7.48 -26.80
N GLU A 16 2.53 -8.64 -27.46
CA GLU A 16 1.98 -8.91 -28.78
C GLU A 16 0.62 -9.60 -28.69
N THR A 17 0.53 -10.63 -27.85
CA THR A 17 -0.69 -11.44 -27.72
C THR A 17 -0.87 -11.92 -26.31
N VAL A 18 -2.12 -11.91 -25.83
CA VAL A 18 -2.54 -12.55 -24.59
C VAL A 18 -3.55 -13.63 -24.94
N ASN A 19 -3.27 -14.87 -24.57
CA ASN A 19 -4.17 -15.99 -24.72
C ASN A 19 -4.67 -16.43 -23.35
N ILE A 20 -5.99 -16.44 -23.17
CA ILE A 20 -6.65 -16.84 -21.90
C ILE A 20 -7.49 -18.07 -22.18
N SER A 21 -7.12 -19.20 -21.58
CA SER A 21 -7.88 -20.44 -21.62
C SER A 21 -8.60 -20.67 -20.31
N THR A 22 -9.93 -20.65 -20.32
CA THR A 22 -10.79 -20.74 -19.12
C THR A 22 -11.35 -22.14 -18.84
N SER A 23 -11.26 -23.05 -19.80
CA SER A 23 -11.76 -24.42 -19.67
C SER A 23 -10.92 -25.36 -20.52
N SER A 24 -10.77 -26.62 -20.07
CA SER A 24 -10.09 -27.68 -20.83
C SER A 24 -8.67 -27.33 -21.29
N PHE A 25 -7.88 -26.75 -20.39
CA PHE A 25 -6.46 -26.55 -20.66
C PHE A 25 -5.68 -27.86 -20.44
N ASP A 26 -4.66 -28.06 -21.26
CA ASP A 26 -3.83 -29.27 -21.25
C ASP A 26 -2.96 -29.35 -19.99
N ALA A 27 -2.50 -30.55 -19.65
CA ALA A 27 -1.65 -30.83 -18.51
C ALA A 27 -0.32 -30.02 -18.51
N GLU A 28 0.12 -29.57 -19.69
CA GLU A 28 1.31 -28.70 -19.84
C GLU A 28 1.13 -27.30 -19.23
N GLN A 29 -0.10 -26.87 -19.03
CA GLN A 29 -0.42 -25.54 -18.48
C GLN A 29 -0.46 -25.50 -16.94
N GLY A 30 -0.15 -26.63 -16.30
CA GLY A 30 -0.03 -26.76 -14.84
C GLY A 30 -1.37 -26.81 -14.10
N MET A 31 -1.31 -26.86 -12.77
CA MET A 31 -2.49 -26.86 -11.90
C MET A 31 -3.08 -25.44 -11.78
N ALA A 32 -3.74 -24.93 -12.80
CA ALA A 32 -4.47 -23.68 -12.75
C ALA A 32 -5.93 -23.93 -12.33
N GLY A 33 -6.35 -23.34 -11.21
CA GLY A 33 -7.71 -23.53 -10.66
C GLY A 33 -8.81 -22.70 -11.32
N GLY A 34 -8.50 -21.94 -12.39
CA GLY A 34 -9.50 -21.06 -13.01
C GLY A 34 -9.22 -20.70 -14.46
N ALA A 35 -8.02 -20.26 -14.78
CA ALA A 35 -7.61 -19.93 -16.15
C ALA A 35 -6.09 -20.08 -16.32
N ALA A 36 -5.67 -20.48 -17.51
CA ALA A 36 -4.29 -20.41 -17.95
C ALA A 36 -4.09 -19.16 -18.82
N VAL A 37 -3.16 -18.29 -18.44
CA VAL A 37 -2.85 -17.06 -19.17
C VAL A 37 -1.46 -17.17 -19.77
N THR A 38 -1.39 -17.15 -21.10
CA THR A 38 -0.14 -17.15 -21.84
C THR A 38 0.08 -15.78 -22.47
N VAL A 39 1.20 -15.15 -22.17
CA VAL A 39 1.58 -13.84 -22.70
C VAL A 39 2.75 -14.00 -23.65
N VAL A 40 2.59 -13.52 -24.88
CA VAL A 40 3.66 -13.47 -25.88
C VAL A 40 4.11 -12.01 -26.04
N THR A 41 5.40 -11.77 -25.84
CA THR A 41 5.99 -10.45 -26.05
C THR A 41 6.39 -10.23 -27.49
N LYS A 42 6.34 -8.96 -27.93
CA LYS A 42 6.77 -8.50 -29.26
C LYS A 42 8.20 -8.97 -29.57
N SER A 43 8.51 -9.05 -30.83
CA SER A 43 9.82 -9.43 -31.36
C SER A 43 10.31 -8.40 -32.38
N GLY A 44 11.61 -8.35 -32.61
CA GLY A 44 12.16 -7.58 -33.71
C GLY A 44 11.78 -8.19 -35.06
N THR A 45 11.71 -7.34 -36.07
CA THR A 45 11.42 -7.70 -37.47
C THR A 45 12.52 -7.19 -38.39
N ASN A 46 12.40 -7.42 -39.69
CA ASN A 46 13.34 -6.86 -40.69
C ASN A 46 13.26 -5.33 -40.85
N GLN A 47 12.26 -4.70 -40.26
CA GLN A 47 12.09 -3.25 -40.26
C GLN A 47 12.29 -2.73 -38.83
N LEU A 48 12.98 -1.60 -38.73
CA LEU A 48 13.09 -0.86 -37.46
C LEU A 48 11.71 -0.29 -37.13
N HIS A 49 11.23 -0.59 -35.92
CA HIS A 49 9.97 -0.08 -35.41
C HIS A 49 10.10 0.19 -33.91
N GLY A 50 9.25 1.06 -33.41
CA GLY A 50 9.23 1.38 -31.99
C GLY A 50 8.08 2.30 -31.65
N SER A 51 7.85 2.48 -30.37
CA SER A 51 6.85 3.39 -29.83
C SER A 51 7.43 4.16 -28.63
N ALA A 52 6.90 5.35 -28.41
CA ALA A 52 7.10 6.09 -27.17
C ALA A 52 5.72 6.46 -26.63
N PHE A 53 5.55 6.31 -25.33
CA PHE A 53 4.26 6.54 -24.71
C PHE A 53 4.43 7.17 -23.33
N TRP A 54 3.37 7.82 -22.86
CA TRP A 54 3.25 8.34 -21.53
C TRP A 54 1.79 8.24 -21.07
N TYR A 55 1.51 7.30 -20.20
CA TYR A 55 0.21 7.21 -19.55
C TYR A 55 0.23 8.09 -18.30
N HIS A 56 -0.75 8.99 -18.22
CA HIS A 56 -0.92 9.88 -17.07
C HIS A 56 -2.31 9.72 -16.49
N ASP A 57 -2.36 9.50 -15.19
CA ASP A 57 -3.57 9.44 -14.43
C ASP A 57 -3.50 10.39 -13.23
N ASN A 58 -4.61 11.08 -12.93
CA ASN A 58 -4.67 12.07 -11.88
C ASN A 58 -6.08 12.13 -11.28
N GLN A 59 -6.17 12.22 -9.94
CA GLN A 59 -7.45 12.30 -9.24
C GLN A 59 -8.37 13.45 -9.74
N HIS A 60 -7.80 14.51 -10.30
CA HIS A 60 -8.58 15.64 -10.84
C HIS A 60 -9.28 15.32 -12.16
N LEU A 61 -8.88 14.24 -12.83
CA LEU A 61 -9.51 13.75 -14.06
C LEU A 61 -10.67 12.80 -13.77
N TYR A 62 -10.85 12.38 -12.51
CA TYR A 62 -11.91 11.45 -12.12
C TYR A 62 -13.23 12.17 -11.81
N ALA A 63 -14.32 11.53 -12.16
CA ALA A 63 -15.60 11.87 -11.60
C ALA A 63 -15.64 11.50 -10.12
N ARG A 64 -16.19 12.35 -9.29
CA ARG A 64 -16.37 12.02 -7.87
C ARG A 64 -17.35 10.85 -7.72
N PRO A 65 -17.03 9.82 -6.90
CA PRO A 65 -17.97 8.76 -6.59
C PRO A 65 -19.28 9.32 -6.04
N TYR A 66 -20.41 8.70 -6.40
CA TYR A 66 -21.73 9.19 -6.01
C TYR A 66 -21.87 9.41 -4.51
N PHE A 67 -21.51 8.44 -3.70
CA PHE A 67 -21.60 8.53 -2.23
C PHE A 67 -20.63 9.55 -1.62
N TYR A 68 -19.56 9.87 -2.29
CA TYR A 68 -18.62 10.89 -1.85
C TYR A 68 -19.23 12.31 -1.98
N LYS A 69 -20.07 12.54 -2.99
CA LYS A 69 -20.79 13.81 -3.18
C LYS A 69 -21.87 14.05 -2.13
N VAL A 70 -22.51 12.98 -1.68
CA VAL A 70 -23.68 13.08 -0.78
C VAL A 70 -23.26 13.30 0.68
N ASN A 71 -22.16 12.69 1.11
CA ASN A 71 -21.80 12.63 2.52
C ASN A 71 -20.71 13.61 2.94
N ILE A 72 -19.97 14.18 2.02
CA ILE A 72 -18.80 15.03 2.33
C ILE A 72 -18.73 16.17 1.31
N ASP A 73 -19.51 17.23 1.55
CA ASP A 73 -19.37 18.46 0.79
C ASP A 73 -17.95 19.00 0.95
N HIS A 74 -17.26 19.16 -0.19
CA HIS A 74 -15.94 19.76 -0.32
C HIS A 74 -14.73 18.98 0.21
N ALA A 75 -14.84 17.73 0.66
CA ALA A 75 -13.65 16.97 0.99
C ALA A 75 -12.75 16.79 -0.25
N PRO A 76 -11.45 17.03 -0.12
CA PRO A 76 -10.53 16.84 -1.24
C PRO A 76 -10.49 15.37 -1.66
N LEU A 77 -10.42 15.11 -2.97
CA LEU A 77 -10.19 13.76 -3.48
C LEU A 77 -8.87 13.22 -2.94
N ASN A 78 -8.84 11.93 -2.66
CA ASN A 78 -7.61 11.24 -2.31
C ASN A 78 -6.58 11.49 -3.41
N LYS A 79 -5.39 11.89 -3.02
CA LYS A 79 -4.30 12.07 -3.97
C LYS A 79 -4.06 10.76 -4.71
N SER A 80 -4.15 10.79 -6.03
CA SER A 80 -3.78 9.70 -6.92
C SER A 80 -3.16 10.30 -8.16
N ILE A 81 -1.86 10.13 -8.31
CA ILE A 81 -1.11 10.60 -9.48
C ILE A 81 -0.25 9.44 -9.93
N VAL A 82 -0.50 8.97 -11.15
CA VAL A 82 0.27 7.91 -11.77
C VAL A 82 0.86 8.43 -13.07
N ASN A 83 2.14 8.20 -13.30
CA ASN A 83 2.83 8.50 -14.54
C ASN A 83 3.58 7.26 -14.98
N ILE A 84 3.36 6.86 -16.22
CA ILE A 84 3.99 5.68 -16.80
C ILE A 84 4.60 6.07 -18.17
N PRO A 85 5.76 6.77 -18.18
CA PRO A 85 6.52 6.95 -19.39
C PRO A 85 7.22 5.66 -19.80
N GLY A 86 7.32 5.43 -21.09
CA GLY A 86 8.01 4.27 -21.61
C GLY A 86 8.23 4.34 -23.12
N GLY A 87 8.85 3.28 -23.62
CA GLY A 87 9.08 3.14 -25.07
C GLY A 87 9.55 1.75 -25.43
N THR A 88 9.36 1.42 -26.67
CA THR A 88 9.81 0.15 -27.27
C THR A 88 10.64 0.44 -28.53
N ILE A 89 11.57 -0.45 -28.82
CA ILE A 89 12.33 -0.44 -30.07
C ILE A 89 12.66 -1.86 -30.48
N GLY A 90 12.48 -2.17 -31.75
CA GLY A 90 12.80 -3.50 -32.31
C GLY A 90 13.24 -3.39 -33.75
N GLY A 91 14.07 -4.33 -34.17
CA GLY A 91 14.59 -4.35 -35.55
C GLY A 91 15.59 -5.47 -35.79
N PRO A 92 16.21 -5.49 -36.99
CA PRO A 92 17.21 -6.47 -37.33
C PRO A 92 18.60 -6.02 -36.85
N ILE A 93 19.34 -6.93 -36.22
CA ILE A 93 20.81 -6.82 -36.11
C ILE A 93 21.45 -7.33 -37.41
N ILE A 94 20.94 -8.49 -37.88
CA ILE A 94 21.31 -9.07 -39.17
C ILE A 94 20.00 -9.38 -39.89
N LYS A 95 19.80 -8.78 -41.06
CA LYS A 95 18.57 -9.01 -41.85
C LYS A 95 18.33 -10.48 -42.09
N ASN A 96 17.07 -10.89 -41.92
CA ASN A 96 16.55 -12.27 -42.03
C ASN A 96 17.13 -13.30 -41.03
N LYS A 97 18.08 -12.89 -40.17
CA LYS A 97 18.75 -13.85 -39.25
C LYS A 97 18.65 -13.46 -37.78
N LEU A 98 19.05 -12.26 -37.41
CA LEU A 98 19.13 -11.87 -36.01
C LEU A 98 18.33 -10.61 -35.76
N PHE A 99 17.41 -10.70 -34.84
CA PHE A 99 16.51 -9.62 -34.46
C PHE A 99 16.65 -9.30 -32.99
N TYR A 100 16.33 -8.06 -32.64
CA TYR A 100 16.22 -7.61 -31.26
C TYR A 100 14.92 -6.88 -31.02
N PHE A 101 14.46 -6.92 -29.78
CA PHE A 101 13.38 -6.10 -29.27
C PHE A 101 13.76 -5.66 -27.84
N PHE A 102 13.55 -4.40 -27.53
CA PHE A 102 13.78 -3.81 -26.23
C PHE A 102 12.57 -2.99 -25.84
N SER A 103 12.16 -3.07 -24.57
CA SER A 103 11.17 -2.19 -23.96
C SER A 103 11.67 -1.64 -22.64
N PHE A 104 11.22 -0.43 -22.34
CA PHE A 104 11.43 0.25 -21.08
C PHE A 104 10.13 0.88 -20.63
N GLU A 105 9.79 0.72 -19.34
CA GLU A 105 8.68 1.36 -18.69
C GLU A 105 9.08 1.79 -17.29
N ARG A 106 8.74 3.03 -16.91
CA ARG A 106 8.85 3.50 -15.52
C ARG A 106 7.49 3.83 -14.99
N THR A 107 7.14 3.28 -13.84
CA THR A 107 5.94 3.66 -13.09
C THR A 107 6.32 4.62 -11.97
N TRP A 108 5.71 5.79 -11.94
CA TRP A 108 5.70 6.73 -10.83
C TRP A 108 4.30 6.84 -10.27
N GLU A 109 4.11 6.38 -9.05
CA GLU A 109 2.82 6.46 -8.37
C GLU A 109 2.94 7.27 -7.09
N ARG A 110 1.96 8.12 -6.84
CA ARG A 110 1.79 8.92 -5.63
C ARG A 110 0.36 8.79 -5.16
N THR A 111 0.13 7.91 -4.16
CA THR A 111 -1.22 7.61 -3.65
C THR A 111 -1.36 8.14 -2.24
N GLY A 112 -2.40 8.94 -2.01
CA GLY A 112 -2.78 9.39 -0.68
C GLY A 112 -3.34 8.23 0.15
N GLN A 113 -2.80 8.08 1.35
CA GLN A 113 -3.32 7.13 2.34
C GLN A 113 -3.86 7.91 3.52
N PHE A 114 -5.03 7.53 3.98
CA PHE A 114 -5.66 8.09 5.16
C PHE A 114 -5.92 6.98 6.16
N ALA A 115 -5.70 7.27 7.40
CA ALA A 115 -5.97 6.34 8.49
C ALA A 115 -6.61 7.08 9.67
N ASN A 116 -7.70 6.54 10.17
CA ASN A 116 -8.19 6.87 11.48
C ASN A 116 -7.52 5.95 12.49
N SER A 117 -6.93 6.53 13.50
CA SER A 117 -6.20 5.83 14.55
C SER A 117 -6.61 6.34 15.91
N SER A 118 -6.34 5.54 16.93
CA SER A 118 -6.52 5.92 18.33
C SER A 118 -5.17 6.25 18.93
N VAL A 119 -5.02 7.44 19.47
CA VAL A 119 -3.80 7.86 20.16
C VAL A 119 -4.14 8.34 21.56
N PRO A 120 -3.26 8.14 22.55
CA PRO A 120 -3.52 8.57 23.91
C PRO A 120 -3.65 10.10 24.01
N PRO A 121 -4.74 10.63 24.57
CA PRO A 121 -4.87 12.07 24.85
C PRO A 121 -3.95 12.52 25.98
N ALA A 122 -3.85 13.83 26.21
CA ALA A 122 -2.86 14.43 27.09
C ALA A 122 -2.96 13.96 28.56
N ASP A 123 -4.17 13.79 29.06
CA ASP A 123 -4.45 13.29 30.42
C ASP A 123 -3.98 11.84 30.58
N VAL A 124 -4.29 10.96 29.64
CA VAL A 124 -3.82 9.57 29.61
C VAL A 124 -2.29 9.51 29.57
N ARG A 125 -1.67 10.38 28.77
CA ARG A 125 -0.20 10.48 28.70
C ARG A 125 0.43 10.97 30.00
N ALA A 126 -0.28 11.81 30.72
CA ALA A 126 0.13 12.26 32.06
C ALA A 126 -0.17 11.23 33.16
N GLY A 127 -0.73 10.06 32.83
CA GLY A 127 -1.13 9.04 33.81
C GLY A 127 -2.42 9.36 34.55
N ASN A 128 -3.16 10.38 34.13
CA ASN A 128 -4.41 10.76 34.77
C ASN A 128 -5.59 10.06 34.10
N PHE A 129 -6.13 9.06 34.77
CA PHE A 129 -7.30 8.29 34.33
C PHE A 129 -8.53 8.59 35.19
N SER A 130 -8.57 9.71 35.90
CA SER A 130 -9.68 10.06 36.78
C SER A 130 -11.03 10.23 36.04
N ALA A 131 -10.99 10.69 34.78
CA ALA A 131 -12.16 10.79 33.93
C ALA A 131 -12.68 9.43 33.40
N TYR A 132 -11.90 8.37 33.53
CA TYR A 132 -12.16 7.04 32.93
C TYR A 132 -12.53 5.98 33.97
N THR A 133 -12.96 6.38 35.15
CA THR A 133 -13.28 5.46 36.27
C THR A 133 -14.36 4.44 35.93
N ALA A 134 -15.29 4.80 35.03
CA ALA A 134 -16.30 3.86 34.54
C ALA A 134 -15.72 2.71 33.67
N LEU A 135 -14.51 2.88 33.13
CA LEU A 135 -13.80 1.83 32.38
C LEU A 135 -13.04 0.87 33.33
N GLY A 136 -12.88 1.25 34.59
CA GLY A 136 -12.27 0.42 35.63
C GLY A 136 -11.27 1.16 36.50
N GLN A 137 -10.87 0.48 37.57
CA GLN A 137 -9.86 0.94 38.54
C GLN A 137 -8.48 0.45 38.11
N ILE A 138 -7.48 1.33 38.14
CA ILE A 138 -6.10 0.99 37.89
C ILE A 138 -5.37 0.65 39.18
N TYR A 139 -4.67 -0.49 39.18
CA TYR A 139 -3.95 -1.01 40.33
C TYR A 139 -2.43 -0.96 40.13
N ASP A 140 -1.71 -0.70 41.22
CA ASP A 140 -0.25 -0.72 41.22
C ASP A 140 0.26 -2.16 41.10
N ARG A 141 0.90 -2.45 39.98
CA ARG A 141 1.50 -3.77 39.69
C ARG A 141 2.64 -4.14 40.66
N ALA A 142 3.30 -3.17 41.28
CA ALA A 142 4.38 -3.45 42.21
C ALA A 142 3.88 -3.87 43.60
N THR A 143 2.56 -3.85 43.85
CA THR A 143 1.91 -4.32 45.07
C THR A 143 1.19 -5.64 44.83
N GLY A 144 0.88 -6.36 45.89
CA GLY A 144 0.19 -7.64 45.83
C GLY A 144 1.11 -8.80 45.40
N THR A 145 0.49 -9.90 45.01
CA THR A 145 1.20 -11.12 44.61
C THR A 145 1.54 -11.14 43.11
N THR A 146 2.45 -12.02 42.71
CA THR A 146 2.76 -12.27 41.30
C THR A 146 1.54 -12.74 40.49
N ALA A 147 0.58 -13.40 41.14
CA ALA A 147 -0.70 -13.78 40.54
C ALA A 147 -1.69 -12.63 40.38
N GLY A 148 -1.36 -11.44 40.88
CA GLY A 148 -2.18 -10.23 40.71
C GLY A 148 -3.23 -10.00 41.81
N THR A 149 -3.26 -10.80 42.86
CA THR A 149 -4.17 -10.63 44.00
C THR A 149 -3.61 -9.63 45.00
N GLY A 150 -4.50 -8.89 45.72
CA GLY A 150 -4.12 -7.96 46.78
C GLY A 150 -3.37 -6.72 46.31
N ARG A 151 -3.52 -6.32 45.04
CA ARG A 151 -2.91 -5.07 44.50
C ARG A 151 -3.60 -3.84 45.06
N THR A 152 -2.82 -2.82 45.36
CA THR A 152 -3.32 -1.52 45.81
C THR A 152 -3.79 -0.68 44.63
N PRO A 153 -5.00 -0.10 44.66
CA PRO A 153 -5.45 0.79 43.61
C PRO A 153 -4.65 2.12 43.65
N PHE A 154 -4.40 2.70 42.51
CA PHE A 154 -3.90 4.08 42.47
C PHE A 154 -4.99 5.05 42.90
N PRO A 155 -4.69 5.98 43.85
CA PRO A 155 -5.64 7.00 44.30
C PRO A 155 -6.17 7.81 43.12
N ASN A 156 -7.49 8.00 43.07
CA ASN A 156 -8.18 8.73 41.99
C ASN A 156 -7.85 8.24 40.55
N ASN A 157 -7.43 7.00 40.40
CA ASN A 157 -6.99 6.47 39.12
C ASN A 157 -5.81 7.25 38.47
N ILE A 158 -4.93 7.86 39.28
CA ILE A 158 -3.78 8.64 38.80
C ILE A 158 -2.49 7.85 39.04
N ILE A 159 -1.77 7.54 37.96
CA ILE A 159 -0.46 6.91 38.03
C ILE A 159 0.61 7.98 38.20
N PRO A 160 1.39 8.01 39.29
CA PRO A 160 2.45 8.98 39.48
C PRO A 160 3.53 8.87 38.38
N SER A 161 4.08 9.99 37.95
CA SER A 161 5.12 10.02 36.91
C SER A 161 6.37 9.21 37.28
N SER A 162 6.67 9.07 38.58
CA SER A 162 7.76 8.22 39.07
C SER A 162 7.58 6.73 38.77
N ARG A 163 6.38 6.33 38.39
CA ARG A 163 6.04 4.95 37.98
C ARG A 163 6.11 4.72 36.49
N PHE A 164 6.39 5.75 35.69
CA PHE A 164 6.48 5.62 34.24
C PHE A 164 7.77 4.93 33.83
N SER A 165 7.66 4.03 32.88
CA SER A 165 8.82 3.44 32.25
C SER A 165 9.54 4.51 31.40
N PRO A 166 10.85 4.68 31.56
CA PRO A 166 11.62 5.61 30.71
C PRO A 166 11.53 5.26 29.21
N THR A 167 11.43 3.99 28.91
CA THR A 167 11.24 3.49 27.53
C THR A 167 9.87 3.91 26.99
N TRP A 168 8.83 3.75 27.79
CA TRP A 168 7.48 4.16 27.40
C TRP A 168 7.39 5.66 27.14
N THR A 169 7.99 6.47 28.00
CA THR A 169 8.01 7.93 27.83
C THR A 169 8.64 8.34 26.50
N LYS A 170 9.73 7.67 26.09
CA LYS A 170 10.37 7.90 24.79
C LYS A 170 9.48 7.50 23.61
N ILE A 171 8.83 6.33 23.69
CA ILE A 171 7.90 5.85 22.64
C ILE A 171 6.70 6.78 22.54
N GLN A 172 6.15 7.19 23.66
CA GLN A 172 4.99 8.10 23.71
C GLN A 172 5.29 9.47 23.09
N ALA A 173 6.52 9.96 23.21
CA ALA A 173 6.94 11.23 22.59
C ALA A 173 6.94 11.15 21.05
N LEU A 174 7.02 9.98 20.46
CA LEU A 174 6.95 9.78 19.01
C LEU A 174 5.49 9.74 18.49
N ALA A 175 4.53 9.46 19.37
CA ALA A 175 3.13 9.39 18.96
C ALA A 175 2.53 10.80 18.87
N PRO A 176 1.79 11.14 17.80
CA PRO A 176 1.13 12.43 17.67
C PRO A 176 0.04 12.61 18.73
N MET A 177 -0.39 13.85 18.97
CA MET A 177 -1.55 14.16 19.80
C MET A 177 -2.83 13.96 19.01
N PRO A 178 -3.99 13.71 19.67
CA PRO A 178 -5.29 13.73 19.02
C PRO A 178 -5.49 15.02 18.23
N ASN A 179 -6.05 14.92 17.01
CA ASN A 179 -6.35 16.07 16.14
C ASN A 179 -7.81 16.14 15.69
N GLN A 180 -8.62 15.21 16.18
CA GLN A 180 -10.08 15.21 15.97
C GLN A 180 -10.80 14.64 17.20
N PRO A 181 -12.09 14.90 17.37
CA PRO A 181 -12.93 14.24 18.36
C PRO A 181 -12.94 12.72 18.13
N GLY A 182 -12.85 11.97 19.22
CA GLY A 182 -13.03 10.53 19.17
C GLY A 182 -14.48 10.11 18.90
N THR A 183 -14.66 8.84 18.56
CA THR A 183 -15.99 8.26 18.30
C THR A 183 -16.68 7.72 19.55
N ASP A 184 -15.96 7.62 20.66
CA ASP A 184 -16.50 7.20 21.95
C ASP A 184 -16.69 8.40 22.91
N THR A 185 -17.40 8.15 24.00
CA THR A 185 -17.71 9.15 25.05
C THR A 185 -16.44 9.74 25.70
N TYR A 186 -15.32 9.04 25.64
CA TYR A 186 -14.06 9.42 26.29
C TYR A 186 -13.02 9.97 25.33
N ASN A 187 -13.34 10.11 24.05
CA ASN A 187 -12.41 10.52 22.98
C ASN A 187 -11.14 9.65 22.86
N LEU A 188 -11.26 8.35 23.17
CA LEU A 188 -10.14 7.42 23.12
C LEU A 188 -10.04 6.67 21.79
N SER A 189 -11.15 6.56 21.04
CA SER A 189 -11.23 5.80 19.79
C SER A 189 -11.30 6.73 18.59
N ASN A 190 -10.53 6.43 17.54
CA ASN A 190 -10.53 7.18 16.28
C ASN A 190 -10.34 8.70 16.45
N ASN A 191 -9.54 9.10 17.42
CA ASN A 191 -9.29 10.51 17.79
C ASN A 191 -8.13 11.13 17.03
N TYR A 192 -7.53 10.42 16.08
CA TYR A 192 -6.45 10.91 15.23
C TYR A 192 -6.70 10.54 13.77
N TYR A 193 -6.67 11.56 12.92
CA TYR A 193 -6.69 11.41 11.48
C TYR A 193 -5.30 11.69 10.93
N GLY A 194 -4.72 10.68 10.31
CA GLY A 194 -3.42 10.77 9.65
C GLY A 194 -3.56 10.72 8.14
N ALA A 195 -2.83 11.59 7.45
CA ALA A 195 -2.71 11.58 6.00
C ALA A 195 -1.23 11.44 5.62
N ALA A 196 -0.95 10.51 4.73
CA ALA A 196 0.39 10.29 4.18
C ALA A 196 0.32 10.12 2.66
N THR A 197 1.43 10.33 1.98
CA THR A 197 1.55 9.99 0.56
C THR A 197 2.52 8.83 0.42
N LEU A 198 2.01 7.70 -0.07
CA LEU A 198 2.86 6.60 -0.51
C LEU A 198 3.39 6.91 -1.90
N GLY A 199 4.67 6.65 -2.12
CA GLY A 199 5.31 6.76 -3.42
C GLY A 199 5.83 5.39 -3.84
N LEU A 200 5.44 4.95 -5.04
CA LEU A 200 6.03 3.81 -5.71
C LEU A 200 6.79 4.31 -6.92
N THR A 201 8.01 3.83 -7.09
CA THR A 201 8.78 4.01 -8.33
C THR A 201 9.29 2.64 -8.73
N ARG A 202 8.97 2.24 -9.97
CA ARG A 202 9.36 0.94 -10.51
C ARG A 202 9.84 1.12 -11.94
N ASP A 203 11.01 0.58 -12.24
CA ASP A 203 11.58 0.51 -13.58
C ASP A 203 11.51 -0.92 -14.08
N GLN A 204 11.06 -1.09 -15.31
CA GLN A 204 10.97 -2.38 -16.00
C GLN A 204 11.69 -2.31 -17.33
N TYR A 205 12.45 -3.35 -17.60
CA TYR A 205 13.23 -3.50 -18.83
C TYR A 205 13.00 -4.89 -19.38
N ASP A 206 12.70 -4.97 -20.67
CA ASP A 206 12.63 -6.22 -21.40
C ASP A 206 13.61 -6.20 -22.55
N PHE A 207 14.33 -7.30 -22.70
CA PHE A 207 15.15 -7.53 -23.85
C PHE A 207 14.89 -8.92 -24.42
N LYS A 208 14.61 -8.97 -25.71
CA LYS A 208 14.40 -10.23 -26.43
C LYS A 208 15.25 -10.24 -27.69
N SER A 209 15.90 -11.36 -27.96
CA SER A 209 16.61 -11.56 -29.19
C SER A 209 16.18 -12.88 -29.83
N ASN A 210 16.02 -12.87 -31.15
CA ASN A 210 15.61 -14.02 -31.93
C ASN A 210 16.65 -14.28 -33.03
N TYR A 211 17.16 -15.52 -33.08
CA TYR A 211 18.09 -15.95 -34.12
C TYR A 211 17.49 -17.09 -34.95
N ASN A 212 17.37 -16.86 -36.26
CA ASN A 212 16.93 -17.89 -37.20
C ASN A 212 18.14 -18.64 -37.73
N ILE A 213 18.20 -19.94 -37.37
CA ILE A 213 19.24 -20.85 -37.85
C ILE A 213 18.70 -21.48 -39.15
N ASN A 214 19.29 -21.06 -40.28
CA ASN A 214 19.03 -21.68 -41.60
C ASN A 214 20.26 -22.43 -42.04
#